data_579b7a35c017b0ae652593707d0e75c0
#
_entry.id   579b7a35c017b0ae652593707d0e75c0
#
_cell.length_a   1.000
_cell.length_b   1.000
_cell.length_c   1.000
_cell.angle_alpha   90.00
_cell.angle_beta   90.00
_cell.angle_gamma   90.00
#
_symmetry.space_group_name_H-M   'P 1'
#
loop_
_entity.id
_entity.type
_entity.pdbx_description
1 polymer ?
#
loop_
_entity_poly.entity_id
_entity_poly.type
_entity_poly.pdbx_seq_one_letter_code
_entity_poly.pdbx_strand_id
1 'polypeptide(L)'
;MSIPASQLPPLTEATLWQILNDELEDATVNQLLWHCLGYRYDPHTQTWQSDRVPPEWRQDYPEPPDFMGSRPAIVKLTRSIPPAHKQLLKEQLGFPGYEIKELTPRRTRRATAVNWLLSYRATQAEAGAK
;
A
#
# COMPACT_ATOMS: atom_id res chain seq x y z
N MET A 1 10.31 3.65 -14.71
CA MET A 1 11.37 4.11 -13.81
C MET A 1 10.85 4.24 -12.39
N SER A 2 11.68 3.86 -11.44
CA SER A 2 11.28 3.93 -10.03
C SER A 2 11.43 5.34 -9.48
N ILE A 3 10.46 5.78 -8.69
CA ILE A 3 10.54 7.04 -7.97
C ILE A 3 11.50 6.85 -6.79
N PRO A 4 12.50 7.73 -6.61
CA PRO A 4 13.36 7.65 -5.43
C PRO A 4 12.53 7.69 -4.14
N ALA A 5 12.96 6.95 -3.11
CA ALA A 5 12.24 6.90 -1.84
C ALA A 5 12.02 8.30 -1.24
N SER A 6 12.99 9.20 -1.42
CA SER A 6 12.90 10.58 -0.93
C SER A 6 11.83 11.40 -1.64
N GLN A 7 11.35 10.95 -2.81
CA GLN A 7 10.34 11.65 -3.59
C GLN A 7 8.96 11.00 -3.51
N LEU A 8 8.84 9.89 -2.77
CA LEU A 8 7.53 9.28 -2.53
C LEU A 8 6.70 10.20 -1.65
N PRO A 9 5.38 10.35 -1.96
CA PRO A 9 4.53 11.20 -1.13
C PRO A 9 4.43 10.66 0.30
N PRO A 10 4.29 11.53 1.30
CA PRO A 10 4.15 11.09 2.69
C PRO A 10 2.79 10.44 2.93
N LEU A 11 2.68 9.64 4.00
CA LEU A 11 1.42 8.98 4.35
C LEU A 11 0.50 9.93 5.13
N THR A 12 0.16 11.04 4.52
CA THR A 12 -0.80 12.01 5.07
C THR A 12 -2.21 11.69 4.58
N GLU A 13 -3.21 12.26 5.23
CA GLU A 13 -4.58 12.10 4.78
C GLU A 13 -4.75 12.60 3.34
N ALA A 14 -4.10 13.71 2.99
CA ALA A 14 -4.15 14.25 1.63
C ALA A 14 -3.70 13.22 0.60
N THR A 15 -2.56 12.56 0.85
CA THR A 15 -2.04 11.52 -0.05
C THR A 15 -3.01 10.34 -0.16
N LEU A 16 -3.55 9.90 0.98
CA LEU A 16 -4.47 8.77 1.00
C LEU A 16 -5.76 9.08 0.22
N TRP A 17 -6.29 10.30 0.34
CA TRP A 17 -7.43 10.73 -0.45
C TRP A 17 -7.10 10.81 -1.94
N GLN A 18 -5.88 11.21 -2.30
CA GLN A 18 -5.45 11.22 -3.69
C GLN A 18 -5.44 9.81 -4.30
N ILE A 19 -5.10 8.80 -3.50
CA ILE A 19 -5.17 7.41 -3.94
C ILE A 19 -6.63 7.01 -4.18
N LEU A 20 -7.50 7.31 -3.21
CA LEU A 20 -8.93 6.97 -3.30
C LEU A 20 -9.61 7.65 -4.47
N ASN A 21 -9.23 8.89 -4.77
CA ASN A 21 -9.84 9.70 -5.81
C ASN A 21 -9.19 9.52 -7.19
N ASP A 22 -8.28 8.52 -7.31
CA ASP A 22 -7.62 8.20 -8.58
C ASP A 22 -6.78 9.36 -9.10
N GLU A 23 -6.16 10.12 -8.19
CA GLU A 23 -5.31 11.26 -8.54
C GLU A 23 -3.82 10.90 -8.56
N LEU A 24 -3.43 9.79 -7.92
CA LEU A 24 -2.06 9.27 -7.98
C LEU A 24 -2.01 8.11 -8.96
N GLU A 25 -0.92 8.03 -9.72
CA GLU A 25 -0.72 6.93 -10.66
C GLU A 25 -0.58 5.58 -9.95
N ASP A 26 -0.99 4.50 -10.63
CA ASP A 26 -0.88 3.15 -10.10
C ASP A 26 0.57 2.82 -9.70
N ALA A 27 1.53 3.25 -10.51
CA ALA A 27 2.95 3.01 -10.22
C ALA A 27 3.36 3.64 -8.89
N THR A 28 2.87 4.83 -8.60
CA THR A 28 3.17 5.53 -7.34
C THR A 28 2.54 4.80 -6.16
N VAL A 29 1.29 4.37 -6.31
CA VAL A 29 0.59 3.61 -5.25
C VAL A 29 1.34 2.31 -4.97
N ASN A 30 1.73 1.57 -6.01
CA ASN A 30 2.53 0.36 -5.87
C ASN A 30 3.82 0.62 -5.10
N GLN A 31 4.54 1.68 -5.45
CA GLN A 31 5.83 1.99 -4.81
C GLN A 31 5.68 2.37 -3.35
N LEU A 32 4.59 3.05 -2.98
CA LEU A 32 4.31 3.33 -1.58
C LEU A 32 4.13 2.03 -0.79
N LEU A 33 3.36 1.09 -1.33
CA LEU A 33 3.15 -0.21 -0.70
C LEU A 33 4.46 -1.00 -0.60
N TRP A 34 5.25 -1.03 -1.68
CA TRP A 34 6.54 -1.72 -1.70
C TRP A 34 7.48 -1.16 -0.63
N HIS A 35 7.55 0.17 -0.54
CA HIS A 35 8.42 0.82 0.42
C HIS A 35 8.02 0.45 1.86
N CYS A 36 6.73 0.49 2.16
CA CYS A 36 6.23 0.15 3.49
C CYS A 36 6.44 -1.32 3.83
N LEU A 37 6.39 -2.20 2.82
CA LEU A 37 6.68 -3.63 3.00
C LEU A 37 8.16 -3.92 3.21
N GLY A 38 9.04 -3.03 2.76
CA GLY A 38 10.47 -3.19 2.94
C GLY A 38 11.28 -3.38 1.67
N TYR A 39 10.64 -3.37 0.50
CA TYR A 39 11.38 -3.45 -0.76
C TYR A 39 12.19 -2.18 -0.98
N ARG A 40 13.42 -2.34 -1.46
CA ARG A 40 14.32 -1.21 -1.74
C ARG A 40 14.96 -1.39 -3.11
N TYR A 41 14.95 -0.33 -3.91
CA TYR A 41 15.57 -0.35 -5.22
C TYR A 41 17.04 0.02 -5.12
N ASP A 42 17.92 -0.81 -5.72
CA ASP A 42 19.34 -0.53 -5.81
C ASP A 42 19.65 0.00 -7.21
N PRO A 43 19.94 1.31 -7.36
CA PRO A 43 20.22 1.88 -8.67
C PRO A 43 21.54 1.40 -9.27
N HIS A 44 22.49 0.92 -8.45
CA HIS A 44 23.77 0.42 -8.95
C HIS A 44 23.61 -0.89 -9.70
N THR A 45 22.80 -1.82 -9.16
CA THR A 45 22.56 -3.11 -9.79
C THR A 45 21.29 -3.11 -10.63
N GLN A 46 20.48 -2.04 -10.52
CA GLN A 46 19.18 -1.94 -11.19
C GLN A 46 18.24 -3.08 -10.80
N THR A 47 18.31 -3.49 -9.54
CA THR A 47 17.50 -4.57 -9.00
C THR A 47 16.78 -4.12 -7.73
N TRP A 48 15.70 -4.82 -7.40
CA TRP A 48 14.98 -4.62 -6.15
C TRP A 48 15.52 -5.57 -5.09
N GLN A 49 15.75 -5.03 -3.89
CA GLN A 49 16.22 -5.79 -2.73
C GLN A 49 15.04 -6.13 -1.83
N SER A 50 14.98 -7.36 -1.34
CA SER A 50 13.89 -7.82 -0.47
C SER A 50 14.39 -8.23 0.92
N ASP A 51 15.60 -7.85 1.29
CA ASP A 51 16.21 -8.23 2.57
C ASP A 51 15.38 -7.77 3.76
N ARG A 52 14.69 -6.63 3.62
CA ARG A 52 13.91 -6.02 4.70
C ARG A 52 12.44 -6.41 4.67
N VAL A 53 12.05 -7.21 3.66
CA VAL A 53 10.67 -7.64 3.49
C VAL A 53 10.40 -8.82 4.43
N PRO A 54 9.24 -8.85 5.13
CA PRO A 54 8.92 -9.99 5.98
C PRO A 54 8.95 -11.31 5.21
N PRO A 55 9.40 -12.41 5.86
CA PRO A 55 9.56 -13.70 5.15
C PRO A 55 8.33 -14.19 4.41
N GLU A 56 7.14 -14.01 4.98
CA GLU A 56 5.87 -14.43 4.35
C GLU A 56 5.58 -13.69 3.06
N TRP A 57 6.09 -12.47 2.91
CA TRP A 57 5.99 -11.70 1.67
C TRP A 57 7.13 -12.03 0.72
N ARG A 58 8.36 -12.10 1.26
CA ARG A 58 9.55 -12.37 0.44
C ARG A 58 9.49 -13.72 -0.23
N GLN A 59 8.92 -14.72 0.46
CA GLN A 59 8.79 -16.07 -0.07
C GLN A 59 7.92 -16.12 -1.32
N ASP A 60 6.77 -15.43 -1.28
CA ASP A 60 5.82 -15.42 -2.39
C ASP A 60 6.22 -14.38 -3.46
N TYR A 61 6.81 -13.27 -3.02
CA TYR A 61 7.15 -12.15 -3.89
C TYR A 61 8.59 -11.70 -3.61
N PRO A 62 9.58 -12.42 -4.15
CA PRO A 62 10.98 -11.97 -4.03
C PRO A 62 11.22 -10.66 -4.78
N GLU A 63 10.37 -10.36 -5.76
CA GLU A 63 10.34 -9.07 -6.44
C GLU A 63 9.02 -8.36 -6.10
N PRO A 64 9.00 -7.01 -6.11
CA PRO A 64 7.79 -6.27 -5.74
C PRO A 64 6.61 -6.62 -6.64
N PRO A 65 5.46 -6.99 -6.07
CA PRO A 65 4.28 -7.33 -6.87
C PRO A 65 3.52 -6.09 -7.34
N ASP A 66 2.85 -6.21 -8.47
CA ASP A 66 1.95 -5.17 -8.98
C ASP A 66 0.61 -5.28 -8.27
N PHE A 67 0.44 -4.54 -7.17
CA PHE A 67 -0.81 -4.60 -6.39
C PHE A 67 -2.00 -4.04 -7.16
N MET A 68 -1.77 -3.04 -7.99
CA MET A 68 -2.87 -2.39 -8.70
C MET A 68 -3.36 -3.23 -9.87
N GLY A 69 -2.52 -4.11 -10.41
CA GLY A 69 -2.87 -4.95 -11.55
C GLY A 69 -3.05 -6.43 -11.25
N SER A 70 -2.66 -6.90 -10.05
CA SER A 70 -2.67 -8.33 -9.72
C SER A 70 -3.65 -8.66 -8.61
N ARG A 71 -4.66 -9.46 -8.94
CA ARG A 71 -5.64 -9.91 -7.93
C ARG A 71 -4.99 -10.74 -6.82
N PRO A 72 -4.14 -11.74 -7.11
CA PRO A 72 -3.51 -12.51 -6.03
C PRO A 72 -2.73 -11.64 -5.06
N ALA A 73 -2.01 -10.64 -5.56
CA ALA A 73 -1.23 -9.75 -4.71
C ALA A 73 -2.13 -8.92 -3.80
N ILE A 74 -3.21 -8.35 -4.34
CA ILE A 74 -4.12 -7.54 -3.54
C ILE A 74 -4.90 -8.38 -2.52
N VAL A 75 -5.21 -9.63 -2.86
CA VAL A 75 -5.87 -10.55 -1.91
C VAL A 75 -4.94 -10.82 -0.73
N LYS A 76 -3.66 -11.07 -0.99
CA LYS A 76 -2.68 -11.27 0.08
C LYS A 76 -2.57 -10.03 0.96
N LEU A 77 -2.56 -8.83 0.34
CA LEU A 77 -2.51 -7.58 1.06
C LEU A 77 -3.73 -7.43 1.97
N THR A 78 -4.92 -7.71 1.45
CA THR A 78 -6.16 -7.66 2.22
C THR A 78 -6.10 -8.58 3.44
N ARG A 79 -5.62 -9.80 3.25
CA ARG A 79 -5.53 -10.80 4.32
C ARG A 79 -4.51 -10.42 5.38
N SER A 80 -3.53 -9.61 5.03
CA SER A 80 -2.48 -9.19 5.97
C SER A 80 -2.95 -8.09 6.92
N ILE A 81 -4.09 -7.44 6.64
CA ILE A 81 -4.63 -6.41 7.53
C ILE A 81 -5.19 -7.07 8.79
N PRO A 82 -4.71 -6.67 10.00
CA PRO A 82 -5.23 -7.25 11.24
C PRO A 82 -6.74 -6.99 11.38
N PRO A 83 -7.50 -7.91 12.02
CA PRO A 83 -8.93 -7.72 12.20
C PRO A 83 -9.30 -6.39 12.85
N ALA A 84 -8.49 -5.93 13.82
CA ALA A 84 -8.73 -4.65 14.50
C ALA A 84 -8.62 -3.44 13.56
N HIS A 85 -7.97 -3.60 12.40
CA HIS A 85 -7.72 -2.51 11.45
C HIS A 85 -8.58 -2.61 10.19
N LYS A 86 -9.53 -3.53 10.12
CA LYS A 86 -10.34 -3.72 8.90
C LYS A 86 -11.24 -2.54 8.55
N GLN A 87 -11.55 -1.68 9.52
CA GLN A 87 -12.46 -0.55 9.34
C GLN A 87 -11.77 0.82 9.42
N LEU A 88 -10.44 0.87 9.38
CA LEU A 88 -9.71 2.14 9.52
C LEU A 88 -10.07 3.15 8.43
N LEU A 89 -10.33 2.67 7.22
CA LEU A 89 -10.71 3.52 6.10
C LEU A 89 -11.96 4.34 6.43
N LYS A 90 -12.95 3.70 7.03
CA LYS A 90 -14.16 4.35 7.47
C LYS A 90 -13.94 5.19 8.75
N GLU A 91 -13.24 4.61 9.72
CA GLU A 91 -13.06 5.23 11.03
C GLU A 91 -12.15 6.46 10.99
N GLN A 92 -11.05 6.41 10.24
CA GLN A 92 -10.07 7.49 10.23
C GLN A 92 -10.30 8.51 9.12
N LEU A 93 -10.76 8.07 7.94
CA LEU A 93 -10.99 8.97 6.82
C LEU A 93 -12.46 9.28 6.57
N GLY A 94 -13.36 8.54 7.19
CA GLY A 94 -14.78 8.72 6.93
C GLY A 94 -15.18 8.28 5.52
N PHE A 95 -14.39 7.45 4.88
CA PHE A 95 -14.67 7.00 3.52
C PHE A 95 -15.80 5.97 3.53
N PRO A 96 -16.97 6.28 2.93
CA PRO A 96 -18.13 5.37 2.98
C PRO A 96 -18.10 4.25 1.95
N GLY A 97 -17.13 4.26 1.05
CA GLY A 97 -17.07 3.37 -0.09
C GLY A 97 -17.36 4.11 -1.38
N TYR A 98 -17.17 3.44 -2.50
CA TYR A 98 -17.50 4.02 -3.81
C TYR A 98 -18.96 3.78 -4.14
N GLU A 99 -19.56 4.71 -4.88
CA GLU A 99 -20.90 4.48 -5.43
C GLU A 99 -20.81 3.38 -6.50
N ILE A 100 -21.93 2.70 -6.73
CA ILE A 100 -21.97 1.55 -7.67
C ILE A 100 -21.41 1.96 -9.04
N LYS A 101 -21.75 3.14 -9.53
CA LYS A 101 -21.28 3.62 -10.83
C LYS A 101 -19.77 3.88 -10.90
N GLU A 102 -19.14 4.05 -9.75
CA GLU A 102 -17.71 4.30 -9.64
C GLU A 102 -16.91 3.04 -9.33
N LEU A 103 -17.61 1.96 -8.99
CA LEU A 103 -16.97 0.74 -8.49
C LEU A 103 -16.32 -0.04 -9.62
N THR A 104 -15.00 -0.12 -9.59
CA THR A 104 -14.21 -0.91 -10.53
C THR A 104 -13.21 -1.75 -9.74
N PRO A 105 -12.70 -2.86 -10.31
CA PRO A 105 -11.66 -3.62 -9.62
C PRO A 105 -10.45 -2.77 -9.23
N ARG A 106 -10.06 -1.85 -10.10
CA ARG A 106 -8.93 -0.97 -9.85
C ARG A 106 -9.17 -0.05 -8.66
N ARG A 107 -10.37 0.55 -8.56
CA ARG A 107 -10.71 1.42 -7.42
C ARG A 107 -10.83 0.62 -6.13
N THR A 108 -11.38 -0.58 -6.20
CA THR A 108 -11.45 -1.47 -5.04
C THR A 108 -10.06 -1.77 -4.51
N ARG A 109 -9.11 -2.02 -5.41
CA ARG A 109 -7.71 -2.27 -5.00
C ARG A 109 -7.10 -1.03 -4.36
N ARG A 110 -7.42 0.16 -4.84
CA ARG A 110 -6.95 1.41 -4.25
C ARG A 110 -7.50 1.60 -2.83
N ALA A 111 -8.77 1.29 -2.62
CA ALA A 111 -9.35 1.35 -1.28
C ALA A 111 -8.65 0.38 -0.33
N THR A 112 -8.38 -0.85 -0.79
CA THR A 112 -7.63 -1.83 -0.02
C THR A 112 -6.24 -1.32 0.32
N ALA A 113 -5.56 -0.73 -0.66
CA ALA A 113 -4.22 -0.16 -0.46
C ALA A 113 -4.24 0.92 0.62
N VAL A 114 -5.22 1.82 0.57
CA VAL A 114 -5.33 2.89 1.58
C VAL A 114 -5.60 2.30 2.96
N ASN A 115 -6.50 1.32 3.06
CA ASN A 115 -6.76 0.69 4.36
C ASN A 115 -5.51 0.01 4.92
N TRP A 116 -4.73 -0.65 4.05
CA TRP A 116 -3.48 -1.27 4.45
C TRP A 116 -2.45 -0.23 4.91
N LEU A 117 -2.35 0.90 4.19
CA LEU A 117 -1.44 1.99 4.55
C LEU A 117 -1.84 2.62 5.89
N LEU A 118 -3.14 2.75 6.16
CA LEU A 118 -3.63 3.23 7.46
C LEU A 118 -3.24 2.23 8.57
N SER A 119 -3.38 0.94 8.31
CA SER A 119 -2.98 -0.10 9.25
C SER A 119 -1.48 -0.05 9.51
N TYR A 120 -0.68 0.10 8.47
CA TYR A 120 0.77 0.24 8.59
C TYR A 120 1.13 1.46 9.47
N ARG A 121 0.51 2.59 9.20
CA ARG A 121 0.74 3.83 9.94
C ARG A 121 0.38 3.65 11.42
N ALA A 122 -0.75 3.02 11.70
CA ALA A 122 -1.19 2.74 13.07
C ALA A 122 -0.19 1.83 13.78
N THR A 123 0.29 0.79 13.11
CA THR A 123 1.26 -0.15 13.68
C THR A 123 2.58 0.55 13.98
N GLN A 124 3.04 1.44 13.10
CA GLN A 124 4.27 2.21 13.31
C GLN A 124 4.11 3.16 14.51
N ALA A 125 2.94 3.79 14.65
CA ALA A 125 2.67 4.67 15.79
C ALA A 125 2.68 3.90 17.11
N GLU A 126 2.10 2.71 17.14
CA GLU A 126 2.13 1.84 18.33
C GLU A 126 3.55 1.43 18.69
N ALA A 127 4.37 1.07 17.68
CA ALA A 127 5.76 0.69 17.90
C ALA A 127 6.56 1.87 18.42
N GLY A 128 6.30 3.08 17.91
CA GLY A 128 6.99 4.29 18.34
C GLY A 128 6.56 4.77 19.72
N ALA A 129 5.40 4.34 20.20
CA ALA A 129 4.89 4.73 21.52
C ALA A 129 5.54 3.96 22.68
N LYS A 130 6.30 2.93 22.36
CA LYS A 130 7.04 2.15 23.36
C LYS A 130 8.42 2.78 23.62
#